data_4a24a938c494cbc7ccf2046d14c82d2c
#
_entry.id   4a24a938c494cbc7ccf2046d14c82d2c
#
_cell.length_a   1.000
_cell.length_b   1.000
_cell.length_c   1.000
_cell.angle_alpha   90.00
_cell.angle_beta   90.00
_cell.angle_gamma   90.00
#
_symmetry.space_group_name_H-M   'P 1'
#
loop_
_entity.id
_entity.type
_entity.pdbx_description
1 polymer ?
#
loop_
_entity_poly.entity_id
_entity_poly.type
_entity_poly.pdbx_seq_one_letter_code
_entity_poly.pdbx_strand_id
1 'polypeptide(L)'
;MGAVGVLALSALCPSALVAQDSATPYEAIDDAGARTAIRTLIADAAAKGLPTSPLVTKVREGIAKRATPDRIRNATSLLVDRLEKASSALAPTRSSEELAAGADALQAGVPASTLRDMRKLWPGKPLTVPLGVLSEMVASGVSQSVATRRVRELLIKGASSAQFASMGTEVRNDIASGLAPNAAMELRSKGVISLLNYQAQVLNGMQPASPAPIRPGTPPKK
;
A
#
# COMPACT_ATOMS: atom_id res chain seq x y z
N MET A 1 28.39 13.23 -70.81
CA MET A 1 28.51 14.41 -69.93
C MET A 1 27.11 14.77 -69.52
N GLY A 2 26.69 14.46 -68.37
CA GLY A 2 25.37 14.69 -67.86
C GLY A 2 25.29 14.29 -66.39
N ALA A 3 25.45 15.23 -65.49
CA ALA A 3 25.35 15.02 -64.08
C ALA A 3 23.87 14.96 -63.68
N VAL A 4 23.44 13.85 -63.13
CA VAL A 4 22.11 13.66 -62.57
C VAL A 4 22.20 13.96 -61.08
N GLY A 5 21.66 15.12 -60.66
CA GLY A 5 21.51 15.50 -59.27
C GLY A 5 20.32 14.76 -58.64
N VAL A 6 20.58 13.96 -57.61
CA VAL A 6 19.56 13.34 -56.80
C VAL A 6 19.18 14.29 -55.68
N LEU A 7 17.98 14.84 -55.74
CA LEU A 7 17.37 15.60 -54.68
C LEU A 7 16.78 14.64 -53.66
N ALA A 8 17.39 14.56 -52.46
CA ALA A 8 16.84 13.84 -51.31
C ALA A 8 15.77 14.69 -50.65
N LEU A 9 14.52 14.30 -50.81
CA LEU A 9 13.37 14.87 -50.13
C LEU A 9 13.28 14.31 -48.72
N SER A 10 13.78 15.05 -47.74
CA SER A 10 13.62 14.70 -46.33
C SER A 10 12.21 14.97 -45.90
N ALA A 11 11.38 13.93 -45.76
CA ALA A 11 10.07 14.02 -45.20
C ALA A 11 10.20 14.26 -43.68
N LEU A 12 9.95 15.48 -43.20
CA LEU A 12 9.65 15.77 -41.79
C LEU A 12 8.31 15.14 -41.48
N CYS A 13 8.33 14.01 -40.74
CA CYS A 13 7.16 13.55 -40.03
C CYS A 13 6.93 14.51 -38.84
N PRO A 14 5.79 15.22 -38.76
CA PRO A 14 5.43 15.86 -37.52
C PRO A 14 5.10 14.74 -36.51
N SER A 15 5.96 14.56 -35.52
CA SER A 15 5.59 13.83 -34.31
C SER A 15 4.40 14.53 -33.68
N ALA A 16 3.21 14.03 -33.97
CA ALA A 16 2.01 14.39 -33.23
C ALA A 16 2.27 13.96 -31.78
N LEU A 17 2.69 14.92 -30.94
CA LEU A 17 2.55 14.79 -29.49
C LEU A 17 1.09 14.48 -29.26
N VAL A 18 0.79 13.23 -28.95
CA VAL A 18 -0.48 12.87 -28.32
C VAL A 18 -0.43 13.58 -26.98
N ALA A 19 -0.97 14.79 -26.93
CA ALA A 19 -1.38 15.41 -25.69
C ALA A 19 -2.36 14.44 -25.06
N GLN A 20 -1.88 13.61 -24.13
CA GLN A 20 -2.73 12.84 -23.25
C GLN A 20 -3.62 13.85 -22.59
N ASP A 21 -4.89 13.74 -22.92
CA ASP A 21 -5.98 14.58 -22.47
C ASP A 21 -5.99 14.57 -20.94
N SER A 22 -5.23 15.48 -20.36
CA SER A 22 -5.17 15.76 -18.92
C SER A 22 -6.41 16.59 -18.54
N ALA A 23 -7.57 16.25 -19.14
CA ALA A 23 -8.83 16.81 -18.73
C ALA A 23 -8.97 16.51 -17.25
N THR A 24 -8.78 17.53 -16.45
CA THR A 24 -8.89 17.42 -15.00
C THR A 24 -10.31 16.96 -14.69
N PRO A 25 -10.51 15.85 -13.97
CA PRO A 25 -11.82 15.20 -13.88
C PRO A 25 -12.90 16.10 -13.29
N TYR A 26 -12.52 17.15 -12.58
CA TYR A 26 -13.46 18.08 -11.98
C TYR A 26 -14.11 19.04 -13.00
N GLU A 27 -13.65 19.13 -14.24
CA GLU A 27 -14.30 19.94 -15.29
C GLU A 27 -15.70 19.39 -15.64
N ALA A 28 -15.94 18.11 -15.40
CA ALA A 28 -17.26 17.49 -15.58
C ALA A 28 -18.24 17.74 -14.42
N ILE A 29 -17.87 18.54 -13.42
CA ILE A 29 -18.76 18.95 -12.32
C ILE A 29 -19.46 20.25 -12.74
N ASP A 30 -20.80 20.23 -12.86
CA ASP A 30 -21.57 21.37 -13.33
C ASP A 30 -21.50 22.58 -12.40
N ASP A 31 -21.43 22.36 -11.07
CA ASP A 31 -21.35 23.42 -10.09
C ASP A 31 -19.95 24.06 -10.04
N ALA A 32 -19.84 25.32 -10.42
CA ALA A 32 -18.59 26.06 -10.47
C ALA A 32 -17.94 26.26 -9.08
N GLY A 33 -18.77 26.41 -8.03
CA GLY A 33 -18.30 26.55 -6.65
C GLY A 33 -17.67 25.28 -6.13
N ALA A 34 -18.35 24.14 -6.31
CA ALA A 34 -17.82 22.82 -5.94
C ALA A 34 -16.56 22.48 -6.74
N ARG A 35 -16.55 22.79 -8.05
CA ARG A 35 -15.38 22.58 -8.92
C ARG A 35 -14.16 23.35 -8.42
N THR A 36 -14.33 24.63 -8.08
CA THR A 36 -13.26 25.46 -7.52
C THR A 36 -12.78 24.94 -6.18
N ALA A 37 -13.69 24.58 -5.27
CA ALA A 37 -13.35 24.04 -3.96
C ALA A 37 -12.58 22.71 -4.07
N ILE A 38 -12.97 21.81 -4.96
CA ILE A 38 -12.26 20.52 -5.19
C ILE A 38 -10.86 20.77 -5.74
N ARG A 39 -10.72 21.71 -6.69
CA ARG A 39 -9.41 22.11 -7.24
C ARG A 39 -8.49 22.64 -6.15
N THR A 40 -9.00 23.50 -5.27
CA THR A 40 -8.23 24.04 -4.13
C THR A 40 -7.83 22.92 -3.17
N LEU A 41 -8.74 22.00 -2.78
CA LEU A 41 -8.43 20.87 -1.93
C LEU A 41 -7.28 20.01 -2.49
N ILE A 42 -7.28 19.73 -3.78
CA ILE A 42 -6.24 18.94 -4.44
C ILE A 42 -4.91 19.70 -4.49
N ALA A 43 -4.95 21.01 -4.79
CA ALA A 43 -3.75 21.86 -4.82
C ALA A 43 -3.12 21.99 -3.42
N ASP A 44 -3.92 22.19 -2.39
CA ASP A 44 -3.46 22.27 -1.00
C ASP A 44 -2.85 20.94 -0.52
N ALA A 45 -3.47 19.82 -0.90
CA ALA A 45 -2.92 18.49 -0.62
C ALA A 45 -1.55 18.30 -1.30
N ALA A 46 -1.41 18.72 -2.56
CA ALA A 46 -0.13 18.69 -3.28
C ALA A 46 0.93 19.56 -2.59
N ALA A 47 0.57 20.78 -2.17
CA ALA A 47 1.48 21.68 -1.44
C ALA A 47 1.96 21.09 -0.11
N LYS A 48 1.17 20.24 0.55
CA LYS A 48 1.53 19.49 1.75
C LYS A 48 2.33 18.20 1.45
N GLY A 49 2.61 17.91 0.17
CA GLY A 49 3.31 16.69 -0.25
C GLY A 49 2.46 15.42 -0.13
N LEU A 50 1.13 15.55 -0.11
CA LEU A 50 0.22 14.40 -0.11
C LEU A 50 -0.01 13.89 -1.54
N PRO A 51 -0.29 12.60 -1.73
CA PRO A 51 -0.59 12.05 -3.05
C PRO A 51 -1.93 12.59 -3.57
N THR A 52 -1.91 13.16 -4.78
CA THR A 52 -3.11 13.71 -5.42
C THR A 52 -3.88 12.64 -6.23
N SER A 53 -3.21 11.58 -6.69
CA SER A 53 -3.83 10.52 -7.49
C SER A 53 -5.06 9.88 -6.82
N PRO A 54 -5.04 9.53 -5.51
CA PRO A 54 -6.23 9.02 -4.83
C PRO A 54 -7.38 10.03 -4.79
N LEU A 55 -7.07 11.34 -4.66
CA LEU A 55 -8.07 12.41 -4.65
C LEU A 55 -8.74 12.54 -6.02
N VAL A 56 -7.95 12.57 -7.09
CA VAL A 56 -8.45 12.59 -8.47
C VAL A 56 -9.31 11.36 -8.75
N THR A 57 -8.89 10.18 -8.32
CA THR A 57 -9.67 8.94 -8.44
C THR A 57 -11.00 9.04 -7.71
N LYS A 58 -11.01 9.61 -6.49
CA LYS A 58 -12.24 9.81 -5.71
C LYS A 58 -13.22 10.75 -6.42
N VAL A 59 -12.73 11.81 -7.02
CA VAL A 59 -13.58 12.72 -7.83
C VAL A 59 -14.17 12.00 -9.04
N ARG A 60 -13.36 11.23 -9.80
CA ARG A 60 -13.83 10.42 -10.93
C ARG A 60 -14.89 9.42 -10.52
N GLU A 61 -14.68 8.75 -9.39
CA GLU A 61 -15.66 7.81 -8.82
C GLU A 61 -16.99 8.50 -8.52
N GLY A 62 -16.95 9.68 -7.91
CA GLY A 62 -18.14 10.47 -7.61
C GLY A 62 -18.90 10.87 -8.87
N ILE A 63 -18.19 11.33 -9.90
CA ILE A 63 -18.79 11.69 -11.21
C ILE A 63 -19.41 10.44 -11.86
N ALA A 64 -18.68 9.33 -11.91
CA ALA A 64 -19.18 8.08 -12.51
C ALA A 64 -20.44 7.57 -11.81
N LYS A 65 -20.54 7.76 -10.50
CA LYS A 65 -21.71 7.41 -9.68
C LYS A 65 -22.83 8.46 -9.72
N ARG A 66 -22.65 9.55 -10.49
CA ARG A 66 -23.59 10.66 -10.56
C ARG A 66 -23.92 11.26 -9.18
N ALA A 67 -22.92 11.31 -8.30
CA ALA A 67 -23.07 11.93 -6.99
C ALA A 67 -23.23 13.45 -7.12
N THR A 68 -23.94 14.06 -6.17
CA THR A 68 -24.06 15.54 -6.16
C THR A 68 -22.70 16.20 -5.95
N PRO A 69 -22.49 17.43 -6.49
CA PRO A 69 -21.23 18.17 -6.34
C PRO A 69 -20.77 18.28 -4.88
N ASP A 70 -21.69 18.52 -3.95
CA ASP A 70 -21.39 18.57 -2.51
C ASP A 70 -20.92 17.24 -1.93
N ARG A 71 -21.49 16.13 -2.38
CA ARG A 71 -21.05 14.78 -1.95
C ARG A 71 -19.64 14.50 -2.45
N ILE A 72 -19.32 14.86 -3.68
CA ILE A 72 -17.98 14.71 -4.25
C ILE A 72 -16.98 15.54 -3.46
N ARG A 73 -17.27 16.83 -3.21
CA ARG A 73 -16.44 17.73 -2.42
C ARG A 73 -16.19 17.17 -1.01
N ASN A 74 -17.24 16.77 -0.30
CA ASN A 74 -17.13 16.24 1.06
C ASN A 74 -16.32 14.93 1.11
N ALA A 75 -16.55 14.01 0.16
CA ALA A 75 -15.79 12.78 0.08
C ALA A 75 -14.29 13.04 -0.21
N THR A 76 -13.98 14.02 -1.03
CA THR A 76 -12.60 14.45 -1.33
C THR A 76 -11.95 15.07 -0.10
N SER A 77 -12.63 15.95 0.63
CA SER A 77 -12.15 16.56 1.88
C SER A 77 -11.85 15.51 2.94
N LEU A 78 -12.77 14.56 3.16
CA LEU A 78 -12.56 13.46 4.11
C LEU A 78 -11.37 12.56 3.73
N LEU A 79 -11.08 12.41 2.43
CA LEU A 79 -9.90 11.67 1.99
C LEU A 79 -8.62 12.47 2.24
N VAL A 80 -8.61 13.80 2.04
CA VAL A 80 -7.48 14.67 2.41
C VAL A 80 -7.17 14.52 3.89
N ASP A 81 -8.16 14.64 4.78
CA ASP A 81 -7.97 14.48 6.23
C ASP A 81 -7.38 13.11 6.60
N ARG A 82 -7.81 12.04 5.93
CA ARG A 82 -7.25 10.69 6.15
C ARG A 82 -5.81 10.58 5.65
N LEU A 83 -5.49 11.17 4.50
CA LEU A 83 -4.12 11.20 3.97
C LEU A 83 -3.18 11.97 4.89
N GLU A 84 -3.61 13.09 5.46
CA GLU A 84 -2.83 13.85 6.45
C GLU A 84 -2.56 13.02 7.71
N LYS A 85 -3.60 12.38 8.25
CA LYS A 85 -3.48 11.48 9.41
C LYS A 85 -2.55 10.29 9.11
N ALA A 86 -2.66 9.69 7.91
CA ALA A 86 -1.80 8.60 7.47
C ALA A 86 -0.35 9.07 7.33
N SER A 87 -0.12 10.24 6.72
CA SER A 87 1.22 10.84 6.57
C SER A 87 1.88 11.06 7.93
N SER A 88 1.15 11.62 8.89
CA SER A 88 1.65 11.82 10.25
C SER A 88 1.93 10.49 10.98
N ALA A 89 1.05 9.48 10.80
CA ALA A 89 1.18 8.21 11.51
C ALA A 89 2.28 7.30 10.93
N LEU A 90 2.50 7.36 9.62
CA LEU A 90 3.45 6.51 8.89
C LEU A 90 4.81 7.20 8.64
N ALA A 91 5.02 8.41 9.17
CA ALA A 91 6.30 9.10 9.01
C ALA A 91 7.48 8.15 9.34
N PRO A 92 8.60 8.25 8.59
CA PRO A 92 8.95 9.27 7.60
C PRO A 92 8.59 8.90 6.14
N THR A 93 7.66 7.96 5.90
CA THR A 93 7.31 7.56 4.51
C THR A 93 6.84 8.74 3.65
N ARG A 94 7.18 8.67 2.35
CA ARG A 94 6.68 9.56 1.30
C ARG A 94 6.04 8.77 0.16
N SER A 95 5.89 7.44 0.31
CA SER A 95 5.26 6.59 -0.70
C SER A 95 3.78 6.91 -0.82
N SER A 96 3.36 7.29 -2.02
CA SER A 96 1.95 7.55 -2.36
C SER A 96 1.06 6.35 -2.08
N GLU A 97 1.55 5.14 -2.41
CA GLU A 97 0.84 3.88 -2.24
C GLU A 97 0.67 3.55 -0.75
N GLU A 98 1.70 3.81 0.04
CA GLU A 98 1.66 3.54 1.48
C GLU A 98 0.73 4.53 2.20
N LEU A 99 0.75 5.80 1.81
CA LEU A 99 -0.16 6.81 2.35
C LEU A 99 -1.61 6.52 1.96
N ALA A 100 -1.86 6.08 0.73
CA ALA A 100 -3.19 5.66 0.28
C ALA A 100 -3.68 4.44 1.09
N ALA A 101 -2.86 3.40 1.23
CA ALA A 101 -3.21 2.22 2.04
C ALA A 101 -3.45 2.57 3.52
N GLY A 102 -2.70 3.54 4.07
CA GLY A 102 -2.93 4.09 5.40
C GLY A 102 -4.27 4.82 5.52
N ALA A 103 -4.62 5.62 4.52
CA ALA A 103 -5.91 6.32 4.47
C ALA A 103 -7.09 5.33 4.36
N ASP A 104 -6.94 4.24 3.60
CA ASP A 104 -7.94 3.17 3.49
C ASP A 104 -8.10 2.41 4.82
N ALA A 105 -7.01 2.14 5.52
CA ALA A 105 -7.06 1.53 6.85
C ALA A 105 -7.79 2.45 7.87
N LEU A 106 -7.53 3.76 7.83
CA LEU A 106 -8.25 4.74 8.64
C LEU A 106 -9.74 4.80 8.26
N GLN A 107 -10.08 4.67 6.98
CA GLN A 107 -11.46 4.58 6.51
C GLN A 107 -12.17 3.33 7.03
N ALA A 108 -11.47 2.20 7.10
CA ALA A 108 -11.97 0.96 7.69
C ALA A 108 -12.09 1.02 9.23
N GLY A 109 -11.78 2.16 9.85
CA GLY A 109 -11.89 2.37 11.30
C GLY A 109 -10.64 2.01 12.10
N VAL A 110 -9.53 1.65 11.44
CA VAL A 110 -8.25 1.37 12.12
C VAL A 110 -7.70 2.67 12.71
N PRO A 111 -7.38 2.74 14.02
CA PRO A 111 -6.86 3.95 14.62
C PRO A 111 -5.48 4.35 14.06
N ALA A 112 -5.19 5.66 13.98
CA ALA A 112 -3.87 6.16 13.58
C ALA A 112 -2.75 5.70 14.53
N SER A 113 -3.04 5.41 15.79
CA SER A 113 -2.09 4.79 16.73
C SER A 113 -1.62 3.41 16.26
N THR A 114 -2.53 2.61 15.71
CA THR A 114 -2.19 1.29 15.14
C THR A 114 -1.23 1.43 13.95
N LEU A 115 -1.44 2.41 13.06
CA LEU A 115 -0.53 2.70 11.95
C LEU A 115 0.88 3.07 12.47
N ARG A 116 0.95 3.95 13.48
CA ARG A 116 2.23 4.32 14.12
C ARG A 116 2.94 3.12 14.74
N ASP A 117 2.20 2.25 15.41
CA ASP A 117 2.77 1.04 16.03
C ASP A 117 3.27 0.06 14.96
N MET A 118 2.55 -0.11 13.85
CA MET A 118 3.00 -0.92 12.72
C MET A 118 4.27 -0.34 12.10
N ARG A 119 4.37 0.99 11.95
CA ARG A 119 5.59 1.65 11.47
C ARG A 119 6.78 1.41 12.40
N LYS A 120 6.58 1.47 13.72
CA LYS A 120 7.61 1.15 14.71
C LYS A 120 8.07 -0.30 14.65
N LEU A 121 7.16 -1.24 14.43
CA LEU A 121 7.46 -2.66 14.30
C LEU A 121 8.24 -2.97 13.01
N TRP A 122 8.04 -2.17 11.95
CA TRP A 122 8.69 -2.41 10.66
C TRP A 122 9.34 -1.15 10.09
N PRO A 123 10.38 -0.64 10.75
CA PRO A 123 11.06 0.57 10.32
C PRO A 123 11.71 0.36 8.94
N GLY A 124 11.56 1.36 8.05
CA GLY A 124 12.19 1.36 6.73
C GLY A 124 11.66 0.34 5.71
N LYS A 125 10.70 -0.50 6.07
CA LYS A 125 10.08 -1.47 5.14
C LYS A 125 8.70 -0.99 4.68
N PRO A 126 8.28 -1.30 3.43
CA PRO A 126 6.95 -0.91 2.95
C PRO A 126 5.82 -1.57 3.75
N LEU A 127 4.85 -0.76 4.16
CA LEU A 127 3.63 -1.23 4.84
C LEU A 127 2.41 -1.27 3.91
N THR A 128 2.57 -0.95 2.62
CA THR A 128 1.47 -0.91 1.65
C THR A 128 0.63 -2.18 1.66
N VAL A 129 1.26 -3.34 1.50
CA VAL A 129 0.54 -4.63 1.48
C VAL A 129 -0.04 -5.00 2.84
N PRO A 130 0.70 -4.93 3.97
CA PRO A 130 0.11 -5.17 5.29
C PRO A 130 -1.08 -4.29 5.64
N LEU A 131 -1.03 -2.99 5.29
CA LEU A 131 -2.13 -2.05 5.51
C LEU A 131 -3.31 -2.34 4.59
N GLY A 132 -3.06 -2.65 3.31
CA GLY A 132 -4.08 -3.06 2.35
C GLY A 132 -4.83 -4.32 2.83
N VAL A 133 -4.10 -5.35 3.26
CA VAL A 133 -4.69 -6.56 3.82
C VAL A 133 -5.48 -6.26 5.09
N LEU A 134 -4.97 -5.40 5.97
CA LEU A 134 -5.69 -5.02 7.19
C LEU A 134 -7.04 -4.36 6.87
N SER A 135 -7.06 -3.36 5.98
CA SER A 135 -8.30 -2.68 5.59
C SER A 135 -9.27 -3.61 4.87
N GLU A 136 -8.77 -4.47 4.00
CA GLU A 136 -9.56 -5.45 3.27
C GLU A 136 -10.21 -6.49 4.20
N MET A 137 -9.47 -7.02 5.18
CA MET A 137 -10.01 -7.97 6.15
C MET A 137 -11.12 -7.36 6.98
N VAL A 138 -10.96 -6.11 7.43
CA VAL A 138 -12.02 -5.39 8.16
C VAL A 138 -13.23 -5.17 7.25
N ALA A 139 -13.03 -4.78 5.99
CA ALA A 139 -14.12 -4.62 5.02
C ALA A 139 -14.84 -5.95 4.70
N SER A 140 -14.14 -7.09 4.82
CA SER A 140 -14.70 -8.44 4.66
C SER A 140 -15.39 -8.98 5.91
N GLY A 141 -15.55 -8.17 6.96
CA GLY A 141 -16.26 -8.53 8.20
C GLY A 141 -15.39 -9.13 9.31
N VAL A 142 -14.07 -9.21 9.12
CA VAL A 142 -13.17 -9.55 10.23
C VAL A 142 -13.18 -8.41 11.24
N SER A 143 -13.35 -8.73 12.53
CA SER A 143 -13.30 -7.68 13.55
C SER A 143 -11.95 -6.98 13.53
N GLN A 144 -11.97 -5.65 13.67
CA GLN A 144 -10.77 -4.81 13.64
C GLN A 144 -9.69 -5.31 14.64
N SER A 145 -10.09 -5.74 15.82
CA SER A 145 -9.18 -6.25 16.85
C SER A 145 -8.46 -7.52 16.41
N VAL A 146 -9.17 -8.47 15.78
CA VAL A 146 -8.59 -9.71 15.25
C VAL A 146 -7.66 -9.38 14.07
N ALA A 147 -8.12 -8.60 13.09
CA ALA A 147 -7.33 -8.22 11.94
C ALA A 147 -6.02 -7.51 12.35
N THR A 148 -6.11 -6.49 13.23
CA THR A 148 -4.94 -5.76 13.74
C THR A 148 -3.97 -6.68 14.46
N ARG A 149 -4.45 -7.53 15.36
CA ARG A 149 -3.60 -8.46 16.13
C ARG A 149 -2.84 -9.40 15.18
N ARG A 150 -3.53 -10.00 14.21
CA ARG A 150 -2.93 -10.97 13.30
C ARG A 150 -1.94 -10.32 12.32
N VAL A 151 -2.28 -9.17 11.76
CA VAL A 151 -1.35 -8.44 10.90
C VAL A 151 -0.09 -8.03 11.67
N ARG A 152 -0.21 -7.53 12.90
CA ARG A 152 0.96 -7.20 13.74
C ARG A 152 1.80 -8.43 14.07
N GLU A 153 1.18 -9.56 14.40
CA GLU A 153 1.90 -10.81 14.68
C GLU A 153 2.70 -11.27 13.46
N LEU A 154 2.12 -11.22 12.27
CA LEU A 154 2.80 -11.54 11.02
C LEU A 154 3.97 -10.58 10.73
N LEU A 155 3.80 -9.27 11.00
CA LEU A 155 4.89 -8.30 10.89
C LEU A 155 6.05 -8.67 11.84
N ILE A 156 5.76 -8.99 13.10
CA ILE A 156 6.77 -9.38 14.10
C ILE A 156 7.50 -10.65 13.65
N LYS A 157 6.79 -11.60 13.03
CA LYS A 157 7.37 -12.84 12.49
C LYS A 157 8.11 -12.66 11.17
N GLY A 158 8.08 -11.45 10.60
CA GLY A 158 8.79 -11.14 9.35
C GLY A 158 8.13 -11.67 8.08
N ALA A 159 6.79 -11.83 8.09
CA ALA A 159 6.05 -12.25 6.91
C ALA A 159 6.32 -11.33 5.72
N SER A 160 6.56 -11.89 4.54
CA SER A 160 6.77 -11.15 3.30
C SER A 160 5.45 -10.56 2.76
N SER A 161 5.55 -9.55 1.89
CA SER A 161 4.38 -8.99 1.19
C SER A 161 3.60 -10.07 0.43
N ALA A 162 4.29 -11.05 -0.17
CA ALA A 162 3.64 -12.16 -0.87
C ALA A 162 2.84 -13.05 0.09
N GLN A 163 3.36 -13.34 1.29
CA GLN A 163 2.65 -14.11 2.31
C GLN A 163 1.42 -13.36 2.83
N PHE A 164 1.52 -12.03 3.02
CA PHE A 164 0.35 -11.20 3.35
C PHE A 164 -0.72 -11.27 2.27
N ALA A 165 -0.34 -11.07 1.00
CA ALA A 165 -1.28 -11.05 -0.13
C ALA A 165 -1.96 -12.42 -0.31
N SER A 166 -1.20 -13.52 -0.25
CA SER A 166 -1.73 -14.89 -0.33
C SER A 166 -2.72 -15.17 0.80
N MET A 167 -2.33 -14.87 2.04
CA MET A 167 -3.21 -15.03 3.20
C MET A 167 -4.51 -14.24 3.04
N GLY A 168 -4.44 -12.98 2.60
CA GLY A 168 -5.62 -12.15 2.39
C GLY A 168 -6.57 -12.77 1.37
N THR A 169 -6.05 -13.30 0.26
CA THR A 169 -6.85 -13.99 -0.75
C THR A 169 -7.50 -15.26 -0.20
N GLU A 170 -6.75 -16.06 0.56
CA GLU A 170 -7.28 -17.30 1.16
C GLU A 170 -8.38 -17.01 2.19
N VAL A 171 -8.21 -15.97 3.04
CA VAL A 171 -9.24 -15.54 4.00
C VAL A 171 -10.54 -15.17 3.28
N ARG A 172 -10.44 -14.39 2.19
CA ARG A 172 -11.65 -14.04 1.39
C ARG A 172 -12.34 -15.25 0.80
N ASN A 173 -11.56 -16.19 0.26
CA ASN A 173 -12.10 -17.43 -0.30
C ASN A 173 -12.82 -18.25 0.77
N ASP A 174 -12.26 -18.37 1.97
CA ASP A 174 -12.87 -19.07 3.10
C ASP A 174 -14.18 -18.39 3.53
N ILE A 175 -14.20 -17.05 3.60
CA ILE A 175 -15.41 -16.29 3.92
C ILE A 175 -16.47 -16.48 2.84
N ALA A 176 -16.09 -16.43 1.56
CA ALA A 176 -17.00 -16.68 0.44
C ALA A 176 -17.55 -18.11 0.46
N SER A 177 -16.80 -19.06 1.01
CA SER A 177 -17.20 -20.47 1.20
C SER A 177 -18.03 -20.69 2.47
N GLY A 178 -18.35 -19.63 3.24
CA GLY A 178 -19.23 -19.68 4.39
C GLY A 178 -18.52 -19.76 5.76
N LEU A 179 -17.18 -19.69 5.80
CA LEU A 179 -16.48 -19.66 7.08
C LEU A 179 -16.66 -18.28 7.74
N ALA A 180 -16.89 -18.26 9.05
CA ALA A 180 -17.00 -17.02 9.81
C ALA A 180 -15.72 -16.16 9.64
N PRO A 181 -15.82 -14.83 9.38
CA PRO A 181 -14.68 -13.98 9.02
C PRO A 181 -13.52 -14.04 10.02
N ASN A 182 -13.80 -13.98 11.33
CA ASN A 182 -12.77 -14.09 12.35
C ASN A 182 -12.08 -15.48 12.35
N ALA A 183 -12.84 -16.54 12.13
CA ALA A 183 -12.31 -17.90 12.08
C ALA A 183 -11.39 -18.09 10.85
N ALA A 184 -11.80 -17.57 9.69
CA ALA A 184 -11.00 -17.59 8.47
C ALA A 184 -9.65 -16.85 8.68
N MET A 185 -9.69 -15.65 9.24
CA MET A 185 -8.47 -14.89 9.55
C MET A 185 -7.55 -15.61 10.55
N GLU A 186 -8.12 -16.20 11.61
CA GLU A 186 -7.37 -16.98 12.60
C GLU A 186 -6.71 -18.20 11.97
N LEU A 187 -7.45 -18.98 11.17
CA LEU A 187 -6.96 -20.18 10.51
C LEU A 187 -5.78 -19.87 9.59
N ARG A 188 -5.95 -18.93 8.67
CA ARG A 188 -4.94 -18.62 7.65
C ARG A 188 -3.71 -17.94 8.22
N SER A 189 -3.88 -17.01 9.16
CA SER A 189 -2.73 -16.38 9.84
C SER A 189 -1.90 -17.38 10.65
N LYS A 190 -2.53 -18.34 11.34
CA LYS A 190 -1.82 -19.43 12.04
C LYS A 190 -1.02 -20.30 11.08
N GLY A 191 -1.56 -20.60 9.89
CA GLY A 191 -0.84 -21.35 8.86
C GLY A 191 0.45 -20.65 8.43
N VAL A 192 0.37 -19.35 8.12
CA VAL A 192 1.56 -18.55 7.77
C VAL A 192 2.57 -18.49 8.92
N ILE A 193 2.12 -18.27 10.16
CA ILE A 193 2.98 -18.24 11.34
C ILE A 193 3.71 -19.57 11.55
N SER A 194 3.01 -20.70 11.38
CA SER A 194 3.61 -22.03 11.49
C SER A 194 4.72 -22.24 10.45
N LEU A 195 4.47 -21.81 9.20
CA LEU A 195 5.46 -21.86 8.14
C LEU A 195 6.70 -21.02 8.48
N LEU A 196 6.51 -19.78 8.96
CA LEU A 196 7.60 -18.89 9.34
C LEU A 196 8.43 -19.45 10.50
N ASN A 197 7.78 -20.04 11.50
CA ASN A 197 8.46 -20.69 12.61
C ASN A 197 9.30 -21.89 12.14
N TYR A 198 8.76 -22.72 11.23
CA TYR A 198 9.50 -23.84 10.63
C TYR A 198 10.72 -23.34 9.84
N GLN A 199 10.57 -22.33 9.00
CA GLN A 199 11.67 -21.74 8.26
C GLN A 199 12.77 -21.21 9.19
N ALA A 200 12.41 -20.52 10.26
CA ALA A 200 13.37 -20.03 11.26
C ALA A 200 14.12 -21.17 11.95
N GLN A 201 13.47 -22.30 12.26
CA GLN A 201 14.11 -23.47 12.85
C GLN A 201 15.11 -24.13 11.88
N VAL A 202 14.74 -24.27 10.61
CA VAL A 202 15.63 -24.83 9.57
C VAL A 202 16.88 -23.97 9.41
N LEU A 203 16.73 -22.65 9.33
CA LEU A 203 17.85 -21.71 9.19
C LEU A 203 18.78 -21.74 10.42
N ASN A 204 18.23 -21.84 11.63
CA ASN A 204 19.02 -21.93 12.85
C ASN A 204 19.73 -23.29 12.98
N GLY A 205 19.13 -24.38 12.48
CA GLY A 205 19.74 -25.71 12.45
C GLY A 205 20.82 -25.87 11.38
N MET A 206 20.84 -25.03 10.36
CA MET A 206 21.86 -25.00 9.30
C MET A 206 23.08 -24.13 9.63
N GLN A 207 23.11 -23.46 10.79
CA GLN A 207 24.28 -22.70 11.20
C GLN A 207 25.46 -23.68 11.40
N PRO A 208 26.60 -23.53 10.66
CA PRO A 208 27.76 -24.38 10.85
C PRO A 208 28.20 -24.26 12.31
N ALA A 209 28.40 -25.41 12.95
CA ALA A 209 28.91 -25.45 14.32
C ALA A 209 30.17 -24.58 14.39
N SER A 210 30.19 -23.61 15.32
CA SER A 210 31.39 -22.81 15.56
C SER A 210 32.59 -23.76 15.70
N PRO A 211 33.70 -23.52 15.01
CA PRO A 211 34.88 -24.38 15.19
C PRO A 211 35.24 -24.42 16.66
N ALA A 212 35.33 -25.64 17.21
CA ALA A 212 35.70 -25.83 18.60
C ALA A 212 37.01 -25.08 18.90
N PRO A 213 37.11 -24.38 20.04
CA PRO A 213 38.34 -23.68 20.40
C PRO A 213 39.51 -24.68 20.40
N ILE A 214 40.53 -24.39 19.58
CA ILE A 214 41.76 -25.17 19.53
C ILE A 214 42.39 -25.07 20.94
N ARG A 215 42.37 -26.15 21.69
CA ARG A 215 43.08 -26.23 22.97
C ARG A 215 44.57 -26.12 22.67
N PRO A 216 45.31 -25.18 23.27
CA PRO A 216 46.77 -25.14 23.15
C PRO A 216 47.33 -26.48 23.63
N GLY A 217 48.11 -27.14 22.79
CA GLY A 217 48.77 -28.39 23.12
C GLY A 217 49.62 -28.23 24.37
N THR A 218 49.46 -29.14 25.31
CA THR A 218 50.32 -29.26 26.48
C THR A 218 51.75 -29.57 26.01
N PRO A 219 52.77 -28.81 26.42
CA PRO A 219 54.16 -29.07 26.04
C PRO A 219 54.60 -30.42 26.61
N PRO A 220 55.48 -31.17 25.93
CA PRO A 220 56.00 -32.44 26.41
C PRO A 220 56.85 -32.23 27.68
N LYS A 221 56.59 -33.03 28.70
CA LYS A 221 57.43 -33.10 29.91
C LYS A 221 58.79 -33.69 29.49
N LYS A 222 59.84 -32.92 29.85
CA LYS A 222 61.22 -33.42 29.86
C LYS A 222 61.46 -34.40 30.97
#